data_74b30421814dc5b459e4be2842e65157
#
_entry.id   74b30421814dc5b459e4be2842e65157
#
_cell.length_a   1.000
_cell.length_b   1.000
_cell.length_c   1.000
_cell.angle_alpha   90.00
_cell.angle_beta   90.00
_cell.angle_gamma   90.00
#
_symmetry.space_group_name_H-M   'P 1'
#
loop_
_entity.id
_entity.type
_entity.pdbx_description
1 polymer ?
#
loop_
_entity_poly.entity_id
_entity_poly.type
_entity_poly.pdbx_seq_one_letter_code
_entity_poly.pdbx_strand_id
1 'polypeptide(L)'
;MAEDLTIIQGSKAEVYQSLIPQIKALLEGEPDLVANLGNISAALKEQFGWLWVGFYLVKPGSKSFGTAQDAETELVLGPFQGPVACTRIKKGRGVCGAAWQNAA
;
A
#
# COMPACT_ATOMS: atom_id res chain seq x y z
N MET A 1 -4.45 -21.56 -8.44
CA MET A 1 -3.05 -21.83 -8.07
C MET A 1 -2.51 -20.71 -7.23
N ALA A 2 -1.95 -21.01 -6.11
CA ALA A 2 -1.36 -20.02 -5.23
C ALA A 2 0.12 -19.86 -5.54
N GLU A 3 0.57 -18.63 -5.52
CA GLU A 3 1.99 -18.33 -5.60
C GLU A 3 2.56 -18.45 -4.20
N ASP A 4 3.43 -19.41 -3.99
CA ASP A 4 4.04 -19.61 -2.68
C ASP A 4 5.23 -18.67 -2.52
N LEU A 5 5.24 -17.95 -1.39
CA LEU A 5 6.32 -17.05 -1.04
C LEU A 5 7.30 -17.78 -0.14
N THR A 6 8.59 -17.69 -0.47
CA THR A 6 9.64 -18.25 0.38
C THR A 6 10.01 -17.23 1.44
N ILE A 7 9.80 -17.57 2.70
CA ILE A 7 10.11 -16.72 3.84
C ILE A 7 11.47 -17.15 4.42
N ILE A 8 12.35 -16.19 4.67
CA ILE A 8 13.64 -16.45 5.27
C ILE A 8 13.84 -15.64 6.54
N GLN A 9 14.76 -16.11 7.37
CA GLN A 9 15.28 -15.39 8.54
C GLN A 9 16.67 -14.88 8.20
N GLY A 10 17.02 -13.71 8.72
CA GLY A 10 18.34 -13.15 8.47
C GLY A 10 18.38 -11.66 8.66
N SER A 11 19.45 -11.04 8.19
CA SER A 11 19.60 -9.59 8.23
C SER A 11 18.57 -8.93 7.29
N LYS A 12 18.34 -7.62 7.49
CA LYS A 12 17.46 -6.87 6.58
C LYS A 12 17.91 -7.02 5.13
N ALA A 13 19.21 -6.91 4.86
CA ALA A 13 19.73 -7.03 3.51
C ALA A 13 19.41 -8.40 2.91
N GLU A 14 19.63 -9.47 3.67
CA GLU A 14 19.34 -10.81 3.19
C GLU A 14 17.85 -11.01 2.91
N VAL A 15 16.99 -10.51 3.81
CA VAL A 15 15.56 -10.63 3.65
C VAL A 15 15.09 -9.88 2.40
N TYR A 16 15.56 -8.65 2.18
CA TYR A 16 15.18 -7.89 0.98
C TYR A 16 15.74 -8.52 -0.30
N GLN A 17 16.95 -9.05 -0.26
CA GLN A 17 17.54 -9.74 -1.41
C GLN A 17 16.72 -10.97 -1.81
N SER A 18 16.12 -11.65 -0.84
CA SER A 18 15.23 -12.77 -1.10
C SER A 18 13.87 -12.29 -1.59
N LEU A 19 13.31 -11.27 -0.96
CA LEU A 19 11.92 -10.86 -1.16
C LEU A 19 11.71 -10.09 -2.48
N ILE A 20 12.63 -9.19 -2.83
CA ILE A 20 12.45 -8.31 -4.00
C ILE A 20 12.26 -9.10 -5.30
N PRO A 21 13.09 -10.12 -5.62
CA PRO A 21 12.86 -10.91 -6.83
C PRO A 21 11.51 -11.63 -6.82
N GLN A 22 11.06 -12.08 -5.65
CA GLN A 22 9.77 -12.75 -5.53
C GLN A 22 8.62 -11.80 -5.80
N ILE A 23 8.69 -10.58 -5.27
CA ILE A 23 7.67 -9.56 -5.55
C ILE A 23 7.67 -9.22 -7.03
N LYS A 24 8.84 -9.02 -7.64
CA LYS A 24 8.92 -8.75 -9.08
C LYS A 24 8.25 -9.85 -9.90
N ALA A 25 8.45 -11.10 -9.51
CA ALA A 25 7.84 -12.23 -10.20
C ALA A 25 6.30 -12.21 -10.05
N LEU A 26 5.79 -11.84 -8.89
CA LEU A 26 4.36 -11.73 -8.67
C LEU A 26 3.71 -10.65 -9.53
N LEU A 27 4.44 -9.56 -9.78
CA LEU A 27 3.93 -8.44 -10.56
C LEU A 27 4.07 -8.63 -12.05
N GLU A 28 4.94 -9.55 -12.48
CA GLU A 28 5.27 -9.74 -13.88
C GLU A 28 4.04 -10.13 -14.69
N GLY A 29 3.78 -9.39 -15.77
CA GLY A 29 2.65 -9.65 -16.63
C GLY A 29 1.31 -9.16 -16.13
N GLU A 30 1.24 -8.56 -14.93
CA GLU A 30 -0.02 -8.08 -14.39
C GLU A 30 -0.06 -6.55 -14.43
N PRO A 31 -0.92 -5.96 -15.28
CA PRO A 31 -1.02 -4.50 -15.36
C PRO A 31 -1.96 -3.88 -14.35
N ASP A 32 -2.76 -4.67 -13.63
CA ASP A 32 -3.76 -4.11 -12.73
C ASP A 32 -3.13 -3.60 -11.43
N LEU A 33 -3.33 -2.30 -11.18
CA LEU A 33 -2.74 -1.65 -10.01
C LEU A 33 -3.24 -2.27 -8.70
N VAL A 34 -4.55 -2.46 -8.58
CA VAL A 34 -5.15 -2.97 -7.34
C VAL A 34 -4.64 -4.38 -7.03
N ALA A 35 -4.59 -5.24 -8.06
CA ALA A 35 -4.08 -6.59 -7.89
C ALA A 35 -2.63 -6.59 -7.43
N ASN A 36 -1.80 -5.73 -8.04
CA ASN A 36 -0.39 -5.63 -7.70
C ASN A 36 -0.19 -5.10 -6.27
N LEU A 37 -0.91 -4.06 -5.90
CA LEU A 37 -0.81 -3.51 -4.54
C LEU A 37 -1.27 -4.54 -3.49
N GLY A 38 -2.28 -5.32 -3.83
CA GLY A 38 -2.74 -6.40 -2.95
C GLY A 38 -1.66 -7.45 -2.71
N ASN A 39 -1.02 -7.90 -3.77
CA ASN A 39 0.04 -8.91 -3.66
C ASN A 39 1.29 -8.37 -2.96
N ILE A 40 1.65 -7.11 -3.19
CA ILE A 40 2.76 -6.49 -2.48
C ILE A 40 2.46 -6.44 -0.99
N SER A 41 1.26 -6.02 -0.61
CA SER A 41 0.85 -5.96 0.79
C SER A 41 0.91 -7.34 1.43
N ALA A 42 0.41 -8.36 0.75
CA ALA A 42 0.42 -9.73 1.24
C ALA A 42 1.84 -10.26 1.43
N ALA A 43 2.72 -10.01 0.47
CA ALA A 43 4.12 -10.47 0.54
C ALA A 43 4.86 -9.83 1.72
N LEU A 44 4.69 -8.52 1.89
CA LEU A 44 5.32 -7.81 2.99
C LEU A 44 4.80 -8.29 4.35
N LYS A 45 3.49 -8.48 4.44
CA LYS A 45 2.87 -8.98 5.67
C LYS A 45 3.39 -10.36 6.03
N GLU A 46 3.47 -11.25 5.06
CA GLU A 46 3.92 -12.62 5.27
C GLU A 46 5.40 -12.67 5.69
N GLN A 47 6.25 -11.91 5.02
CA GLN A 47 7.67 -11.91 5.32
C GLN A 47 8.00 -11.28 6.67
N PHE A 48 7.40 -10.12 6.97
CA PHE A 48 7.77 -9.35 8.14
C PHE A 48 6.83 -9.50 9.33
N GLY A 49 5.61 -9.95 9.10
CA GLY A 49 4.63 -10.11 10.17
C GLY A 49 4.18 -8.78 10.78
N TRP A 50 4.31 -7.67 10.04
CA TRP A 50 3.87 -6.37 10.52
C TRP A 50 2.38 -6.39 10.85
N LEU A 51 1.97 -5.60 11.85
CA LEU A 51 0.58 -5.51 12.22
C LEU A 51 -0.28 -5.02 11.05
N TRP A 52 0.21 -4.03 10.34
CA TRP A 52 -0.52 -3.44 9.22
C TRP A 52 0.46 -3.05 8.12
N VAL A 53 0.09 -3.34 6.88
CA VAL A 53 0.83 -2.91 5.70
C VAL A 53 -0.16 -2.70 4.56
N GLY A 54 -0.03 -1.58 3.86
CA GLY A 54 -0.97 -1.29 2.78
C GLY A 54 -0.67 0.00 2.08
N PHE A 55 -1.63 0.41 1.26
CA PHE A 55 -1.50 1.58 0.41
C PHE A 55 -2.69 2.50 0.57
N TYR A 56 -2.40 3.79 0.56
CA TYR A 56 -3.41 4.83 0.42
C TYR A 56 -3.22 5.49 -0.93
N LEU A 57 -4.31 5.71 -1.64
CA LEU A 57 -4.29 6.31 -2.96
C LEU A 57 -4.84 7.72 -2.89
N VAL A 58 -4.19 8.64 -3.60
CA VAL A 58 -4.66 10.02 -3.69
C VAL A 58 -5.82 10.07 -4.65
N LYS A 59 -7.00 10.45 -4.16
CA LYS A 59 -8.23 10.49 -4.96
C LYS A 59 -9.05 11.72 -4.59
N PRO A 60 -10.06 12.08 -5.41
CA PRO A 60 -10.99 13.17 -5.07
C PRO A 60 -11.67 12.89 -3.74
N GLY A 61 -11.87 13.94 -2.96
CA GLY A 61 -12.50 13.82 -1.66
C GLY A 61 -13.99 13.48 -1.73
N SER A 62 -14.49 12.91 -0.63
CA SER A 62 -15.89 12.49 -0.54
C SER A 62 -16.87 13.66 -0.55
N LYS A 63 -16.40 14.87 -0.29
CA LYS A 63 -17.22 16.07 -0.25
C LYS A 63 -17.00 16.97 -1.45
N SER A 64 -16.57 16.41 -2.56
CA SER A 64 -16.36 17.15 -3.81
C SER A 64 -17.70 17.34 -4.51
N PHE A 65 -18.31 18.50 -4.31
CA PHE A 65 -19.51 18.89 -5.03
C PHE A 65 -19.19 20.10 -5.88
N GLY A 66 -19.75 20.17 -7.08
CA GLY A 66 -19.54 21.30 -7.96
C GLY A 66 -18.45 21.06 -8.98
N THR A 67 -17.59 22.05 -9.19
CA THR A 67 -16.55 21.98 -10.21
C THR A 67 -15.35 21.21 -9.75
N ALA A 68 -14.51 20.78 -10.70
CA ALA A 68 -13.29 20.07 -10.40
C ALA A 68 -12.32 20.93 -9.55
N GLN A 69 -12.38 22.24 -9.68
CA GLN A 69 -11.53 23.12 -8.90
C GLN A 69 -11.85 23.09 -7.41
N ASP A 70 -13.08 22.74 -7.06
CA ASP A 70 -13.52 22.68 -5.67
C ASP A 70 -13.26 21.33 -5.04
N ALA A 71 -12.80 20.36 -5.82
CA ALA A 71 -12.54 19.01 -5.33
C ALA A 71 -11.21 18.97 -4.58
N GLU A 72 -11.28 18.75 -3.28
CA GLU A 72 -10.10 18.48 -2.48
C GLU A 72 -9.72 17.02 -2.64
N THR A 73 -8.42 16.74 -2.74
CA THR A 73 -7.94 15.37 -2.76
C THR A 73 -7.76 14.87 -1.33
N GLU A 74 -7.94 13.57 -1.19
CA GLU A 74 -7.74 12.87 0.07
C GLU A 74 -6.98 11.59 -0.18
N LEU A 75 -6.37 11.05 0.87
CA LEU A 75 -5.89 9.68 0.82
C LEU A 75 -7.07 8.75 1.02
N VAL A 76 -7.23 7.80 0.13
CA VAL A 76 -8.29 6.81 0.19
C VAL A 76 -7.67 5.44 0.38
N LEU A 77 -8.17 4.70 1.35
CA LEU A 77 -7.66 3.37 1.66
C LEU A 77 -7.69 2.47 0.43
N GLY A 78 -6.54 1.93 0.08
CA GLY A 78 -6.37 0.95 -0.99
C GLY A 78 -6.16 -0.44 -0.42
N PRO A 79 -5.55 -1.34 -1.20
CA PRO A 79 -5.29 -2.69 -0.74
C PRO A 79 -4.38 -2.72 0.49
N PHE A 80 -4.73 -3.54 1.47
CA PHE A 80 -3.96 -3.64 2.70
C PHE A 80 -4.15 -5.01 3.35
N GLN A 81 -3.28 -5.29 4.32
CA GLN A 81 -3.36 -6.46 5.19
C GLN A 81 -3.26 -5.97 6.63
N GLY A 82 -4.18 -6.40 7.47
CA GLY A 82 -4.18 -6.03 8.89
C GLY A 82 -5.54 -5.59 9.39
N PRO A 83 -5.58 -4.97 10.58
CA PRO A 83 -6.83 -4.49 11.17
C PRO A 83 -7.46 -3.38 10.31
N VAL A 84 -8.75 -3.17 10.48
CA VAL A 84 -9.47 -2.12 9.76
C VAL A 84 -8.80 -0.77 9.97
N ALA A 85 -8.88 0.09 8.96
CA ALA A 85 -8.21 1.38 8.96
C ALA A 85 -9.14 2.48 8.50
N CYS A 86 -8.73 3.73 8.71
CA CYS A 86 -9.48 4.87 8.22
C CYS A 86 -9.59 4.80 6.71
N THR A 87 -10.81 4.96 6.20
CA THR A 87 -11.03 4.89 4.75
C THR A 87 -10.58 6.16 4.05
N ARG A 88 -10.61 7.30 4.72
CA ARG A 88 -10.18 8.57 4.14
C ARG A 88 -9.35 9.37 5.11
N ILE A 89 -8.27 9.96 4.62
CA ILE A 89 -7.35 10.77 5.42
C ILE A 89 -7.09 12.07 4.70
N LYS A 90 -7.34 13.16 5.41
CA LYS A 90 -7.07 14.50 4.87
C LYS A 90 -5.59 14.82 4.97
N LYS A 91 -5.12 15.67 4.08
CA LYS A 91 -3.73 16.13 4.06
C LYS A 91 -3.36 16.74 5.41
N GLY A 92 -2.24 16.32 5.96
CA GLY A 92 -1.76 16.80 7.26
C GLY A 92 -2.32 16.06 8.47
N ARG A 93 -3.27 15.15 8.28
CA ARG A 93 -3.89 14.40 9.37
C ARG A 93 -3.16 13.09 9.61
N GLY A 94 -2.81 12.84 10.89
CA GLY A 94 -2.16 11.59 11.28
C GLY A 94 -0.79 11.41 10.61
N VAL A 95 -0.24 10.21 10.76
CA VAL A 95 1.08 9.90 10.20
C VAL A 95 1.05 9.90 8.67
N CYS A 96 0.07 9.22 8.08
CA CYS A 96 -0.04 9.15 6.63
C CYS A 96 -0.34 10.50 6.00
N GLY A 97 -1.26 11.26 6.59
CA GLY A 97 -1.59 12.59 6.09
C GLY A 97 -0.41 13.55 6.18
N ALA A 98 0.36 13.46 7.27
CA ALA A 98 1.55 14.29 7.44
C ALA A 98 2.64 13.91 6.44
N ALA A 99 2.85 12.61 6.23
CA ALA A 99 3.83 12.14 5.24
C ALA A 99 3.47 12.64 3.85
N TRP A 100 2.20 12.54 3.48
CA TRP A 100 1.72 13.03 2.20
C TRP A 100 1.92 14.54 2.06
N GLN A 101 1.55 15.31 3.09
CA GLN A 101 1.71 16.76 3.07
C GLN A 101 3.16 17.19 2.88
N ASN A 102 4.08 16.46 3.49
CA ASN A 102 5.51 16.74 3.41
C ASN A 102 6.18 16.09 2.20
N ALA A 103 5.43 15.35 1.41
CA ALA A 103 5.93 14.60 0.26
C ALA A 103 7.09 13.68 0.62
N ALA A 104 7.00 13.07 1.78
CA ALA A 104 8.07 12.22 2.29
C ALA A 104 7.80 10.74 1.99
#